data_94220fac0e1743390334743f3de99f79
#
_entry.id   94220fac0e1743390334743f3de99f79
#
_cell.length_a   1.000
_cell.length_b   1.000
_cell.length_c   1.000
_cell.angle_alpha   90.00
_cell.angle_beta   90.00
_cell.angle_gamma   90.00
#
_symmetry.space_group_name_H-M   'P 1'
#
loop_
_entity.id
_entity.type
_entity.pdbx_description
1 polymer ?
#
loop_
_entity_poly.entity_id
_entity_poly.type
_entity_poly.pdbx_seq_one_letter_code
_entity_poly.pdbx_strand_id
1 'polypeptide(L)'
;MKIIKRSGTEVTFDIDKIMAAVSKANNEVVHSERLSDEQIEMISKNVEDICQEMNRSLSVEEIQDLVENQIMNLRAFAVARKYITYRYKSCLLYTSDAADE
;
A
#
# COMPACT_ATOMS: atom_id res chain seq x y z
N MET A 1 6.69 -14.37 -4.60
CA MET A 1 5.26 -14.10 -4.77
C MET A 1 5.05 -13.03 -5.82
N LYS A 2 4.02 -13.19 -6.61
CA LYS A 2 3.77 -12.27 -7.73
C LYS A 2 2.51 -11.44 -7.54
N ILE A 3 2.55 -10.24 -8.07
CA ILE A 3 1.43 -9.31 -8.01
C ILE A 3 1.01 -9.00 -9.43
N ILE A 4 -0.29 -8.87 -9.65
CA ILE A 4 -0.82 -8.54 -10.97
C ILE A 4 -1.17 -7.05 -11.00
N LYS A 5 -0.55 -6.32 -11.93
CA LYS A 5 -0.84 -4.91 -12.14
C LYS A 5 -2.14 -4.76 -12.91
N ARG A 6 -2.67 -3.55 -12.88
CA ARG A 6 -3.91 -3.24 -13.61
C ARG A 6 -3.82 -3.60 -15.09
N SER A 7 -2.64 -3.49 -15.66
CA SER A 7 -2.43 -3.83 -17.07
C SER A 7 -2.40 -5.33 -17.34
N GLY A 8 -2.48 -6.15 -16.30
CA GLY A 8 -2.36 -7.59 -16.41
C GLY A 8 -0.94 -8.12 -16.29
N THR A 9 0.03 -7.23 -16.20
CA THR A 9 1.44 -7.61 -16.08
C THR A 9 1.72 -8.10 -14.67
N GLU A 10 2.45 -9.20 -14.56
CA GLU A 10 2.89 -9.70 -13.26
C GLU A 10 4.20 -9.05 -12.86
N VAL A 11 4.31 -8.70 -11.58
CA VAL A 11 5.56 -8.17 -11.02
C VAL A 11 5.80 -8.88 -9.70
N THR A 12 7.06 -8.86 -9.26
CA THR A 12 7.43 -9.47 -8.00
C THR A 12 6.95 -8.60 -6.84
N PHE A 13 6.45 -9.25 -5.80
CA PHE A 13 6.04 -8.56 -4.58
C PHE A 13 7.25 -7.88 -3.96
N ASP A 14 7.09 -6.63 -3.57
CA ASP A 14 8.18 -5.87 -2.98
C ASP A 14 7.65 -5.10 -1.77
N ILE A 15 8.01 -5.58 -0.59
CA ILE A 15 7.56 -5.00 0.67
C ILE A 15 8.08 -3.56 0.83
N ASP A 16 9.23 -3.25 0.25
CA ASP A 16 9.78 -1.90 0.36
C ASP A 16 8.89 -0.87 -0.33
N LYS A 17 8.21 -1.27 -1.39
CA LYS A 17 7.27 -0.38 -2.06
C LYS A 17 6.06 -0.07 -1.18
N ILE A 18 5.60 -1.05 -0.41
CA ILE A 18 4.52 -0.85 0.54
C ILE A 18 4.96 0.13 1.61
N MET A 19 6.14 -0.10 2.16
CA MET A 19 6.69 0.77 3.21
C MET A 19 6.86 2.20 2.70
N ALA A 20 7.35 2.35 1.48
CA ALA A 20 7.52 3.68 0.88
C ALA A 20 6.18 4.39 0.70
N ALA A 21 5.16 3.67 0.25
CA ALA A 21 3.84 4.26 0.03
C ALA A 21 3.21 4.70 1.36
N VAL A 22 3.28 3.84 2.37
CA VAL A 22 2.75 4.17 3.70
C VAL A 22 3.52 5.33 4.30
N SER A 23 4.84 5.35 4.15
CA SER A 23 5.68 6.43 4.67
C SER A 23 5.35 7.76 4.00
N LYS A 24 5.09 7.76 2.71
CA LYS A 24 4.68 8.98 2.01
C LYS A 24 3.39 9.54 2.57
N ALA A 25 2.39 8.67 2.77
CA ALA A 25 1.13 9.08 3.36
C ALA A 25 1.35 9.59 4.78
N ASN A 26 2.17 8.90 5.54
CA ASN A 26 2.46 9.25 6.93
C ASN A 26 3.12 10.62 7.05
N ASN A 27 4.00 10.95 6.12
CA ASN A 27 4.71 12.23 6.14
C ASN A 27 3.81 13.43 5.88
N GLU A 28 2.64 13.21 5.32
CA GLU A 28 1.68 14.29 5.08
C GLU A 28 0.73 14.51 6.23
N VAL A 29 0.86 13.76 7.30
CA VAL A 29 0.00 13.85 8.48
C VAL A 29 0.74 14.61 9.58
N VAL A 30 -0.03 15.31 10.43
CA VAL A 30 0.57 16.01 11.56
C VAL A 30 1.28 15.03 12.48
N HIS A 31 2.35 15.48 13.09
CA HIS A 31 3.26 14.63 13.85
C HIS A 31 2.56 13.77 14.90
N SER A 32 1.59 14.35 15.59
CA SER A 32 0.89 13.66 16.67
C SER A 32 -0.01 12.53 16.20
N GLU A 33 -0.32 12.49 14.91
CA GLU A 33 -1.20 11.47 14.36
C GLU A 33 -0.47 10.49 13.43
N ARG A 34 0.85 10.59 13.38
CA ARG A 34 1.64 9.72 12.52
C ARG A 34 1.83 8.33 13.12
N LEU A 35 2.05 7.38 12.24
CA LEU A 35 2.49 6.05 12.63
C LEU A 35 3.98 6.09 12.94
N SER A 36 4.41 5.22 13.84
CA SER A 36 5.85 5.05 14.10
C SER A 36 6.45 4.15 13.03
N ASP A 37 7.76 4.15 12.92
CA ASP A 37 8.46 3.29 11.98
C ASP A 37 8.17 1.82 12.26
N GLU A 38 8.06 1.45 13.53
CA GLU A 38 7.73 0.09 13.91
C GLU A 38 6.34 -0.30 13.46
N GLN A 39 5.39 0.62 13.54
CA GLN A 39 4.03 0.37 13.08
C GLN A 39 3.98 0.18 11.57
N ILE A 40 4.73 0.99 10.84
CA ILE A 40 4.80 0.86 9.38
C ILE A 40 5.40 -0.48 9.00
N GLU A 41 6.45 -0.89 9.68
CA GLU A 41 7.09 -2.16 9.44
C GLU A 41 6.13 -3.31 9.74
N MET A 42 5.38 -3.22 10.83
CA MET A 42 4.40 -4.22 11.21
C MET A 42 3.30 -4.34 10.15
N ILE A 43 2.82 -3.22 9.64
CA ILE A 43 1.82 -3.20 8.58
C ILE A 43 2.33 -3.96 7.36
N SER A 44 3.55 -3.65 6.95
CA SER A 44 4.14 -4.26 5.77
C SER A 44 4.30 -5.77 5.94
N LYS A 45 4.74 -6.19 7.10
CA LYS A 45 4.90 -7.61 7.38
C LYS A 45 3.56 -8.33 7.43
N ASN A 46 2.56 -7.71 8.05
CA ASN A 46 1.23 -8.31 8.12
C ASN A 46 0.62 -8.49 6.74
N VAL A 47 0.80 -7.50 5.89
CA VAL A 47 0.31 -7.58 4.51
C VAL A 47 1.03 -8.71 3.77
N GLU A 48 2.33 -8.81 3.94
CA GLU A 48 3.10 -9.87 3.30
C GLU A 48 2.61 -11.26 3.76
N ASP A 49 2.40 -11.42 5.06
CA ASP A 49 1.94 -12.70 5.61
C ASP A 49 0.56 -13.08 5.06
N ILE A 50 -0.34 -12.11 5.00
CA ILE A 50 -1.69 -12.35 4.46
C ILE A 50 -1.60 -12.76 2.99
N CYS A 51 -0.76 -12.08 2.23
CA CYS A 51 -0.59 -12.38 0.82
C CYS A 51 -0.05 -13.79 0.62
N GLN A 52 0.88 -14.20 1.45
CA GLN A 52 1.44 -15.55 1.35
C GLN A 52 0.42 -16.62 1.71
N GLU A 53 -0.43 -16.33 2.70
CA GLU A 53 -1.45 -17.27 3.10
C GLU A 53 -2.52 -17.49 2.03
N MET A 54 -2.76 -16.51 1.22
CA MET A 54 -3.76 -16.61 0.16
C MET A 54 -3.32 -17.57 -0.95
N ASN A 55 -2.02 -17.83 -1.05
CA ASN A 55 -1.47 -18.78 -1.99
C ASN A 55 -1.96 -18.61 -3.42
N ARG A 56 -2.10 -17.38 -3.86
CA ARG A 56 -2.45 -17.02 -5.23
C ARG A 56 -1.90 -15.65 -5.55
N SER A 57 -1.85 -15.31 -6.82
CA SER A 57 -1.45 -13.97 -7.25
C SER A 57 -2.54 -12.97 -6.86
N LEU A 58 -2.12 -11.80 -6.41
CA LEU A 58 -3.03 -10.75 -5.99
C LEU A 58 -2.86 -9.54 -6.90
N SER A 59 -3.93 -8.79 -7.06
CA SER A 59 -3.85 -7.53 -7.81
C SER A 59 -3.24 -6.46 -6.90
N VAL A 60 -2.71 -5.41 -7.52
CA VAL A 60 -2.19 -4.27 -6.77
C VAL A 60 -3.30 -3.67 -5.89
N GLU A 61 -4.51 -3.61 -6.42
CA GLU A 61 -5.64 -3.06 -5.66
C GLU A 61 -5.96 -3.88 -4.43
N GLU A 62 -5.90 -5.20 -4.54
CA GLU A 62 -6.12 -6.06 -3.38
C GLU A 62 -5.09 -5.81 -2.30
N ILE A 63 -3.84 -5.63 -2.68
CA ILE A 63 -2.77 -5.34 -1.73
C ILE A 63 -2.97 -3.97 -1.10
N GLN A 64 -3.36 -2.99 -1.89
CA GLN A 64 -3.65 -1.65 -1.36
C GLN A 64 -4.78 -1.68 -0.36
N ASP A 65 -5.81 -2.51 -0.60
CA ASP A 65 -6.91 -2.68 0.35
C ASP A 65 -6.40 -3.29 1.66
N LEU A 66 -5.52 -4.26 1.57
CA LEU A 66 -4.94 -4.87 2.77
C LEU A 66 -4.15 -3.86 3.58
N VAL A 67 -3.34 -3.04 2.91
CA VAL A 67 -2.55 -2.01 3.56
C VAL A 67 -3.47 -1.01 4.26
N GLU A 68 -4.48 -0.56 3.56
CA GLU A 68 -5.44 0.40 4.10
C GLU A 68 -6.12 -0.15 5.35
N ASN A 69 -6.56 -1.41 5.30
CA ASN A 69 -7.19 -2.05 6.44
C ASN A 69 -6.25 -2.15 7.63
N GLN A 70 -4.98 -2.42 7.39
CA GLN A 70 -3.99 -2.49 8.46
C GLN A 70 -3.81 -1.12 9.13
N ILE A 71 -3.77 -0.05 8.34
CA ILE A 71 -3.66 1.30 8.88
C ILE A 71 -4.89 1.63 9.73
N MET A 72 -6.06 1.28 9.24
CA MET A 72 -7.31 1.52 9.97
C MET A 72 -7.39 0.72 11.26
N ASN A 73 -6.87 -0.50 11.27
CA ASN A 73 -6.84 -1.33 12.48
C ASN A 73 -6.01 -0.68 13.58
N LEU A 74 -5.03 0.11 13.23
CA LEU A 74 -4.22 0.86 14.19
C LEU A 74 -4.87 2.20 14.55
N ARG A 75 -6.05 2.46 14.02
CA ARG A 75 -6.81 3.69 14.24
C ARG A 75 -6.07 4.96 13.79
N ALA A 76 -5.13 4.79 12.89
CA ALA A 76 -4.41 5.93 12.30
C ALA A 76 -5.22 6.49 11.14
N PHE A 77 -6.40 7.03 11.46
CA PHE A 77 -7.37 7.44 10.43
C PHE A 77 -6.87 8.56 9.53
N ALA A 78 -6.06 9.47 10.09
CA ALA A 78 -5.49 10.54 9.27
C ALA A 78 -4.53 9.98 8.24
N VAL A 79 -3.72 9.01 8.63
CA VAL A 79 -2.79 8.35 7.72
C VAL A 79 -3.57 7.56 6.68
N ALA A 80 -4.64 6.86 7.10
CA ALA A 80 -5.47 6.09 6.20
C ALA A 80 -6.07 6.98 5.11
N ARG A 81 -6.56 8.16 5.48
CA ARG A 81 -7.12 9.11 4.51
C ARG A 81 -6.09 9.57 3.50
N LYS A 82 -4.87 9.85 3.97
CA LYS A 82 -3.80 10.25 3.06
C LYS A 82 -3.39 9.10 2.15
N TYR A 83 -3.37 7.89 2.69
CA TYR A 83 -3.04 6.73 1.89
C TYR A 83 -4.09 6.47 0.81
N ILE A 84 -5.37 6.63 1.14
CA ILE A 84 -6.46 6.48 0.17
C ILE A 84 -6.27 7.47 -0.98
N THR A 85 -5.96 8.72 -0.66
CA THR A 85 -5.70 9.74 -1.68
C THR A 85 -4.50 9.36 -2.53
N TYR A 86 -3.44 8.87 -1.89
CA TYR A 86 -2.22 8.49 -2.58
C TYR A 86 -2.47 7.33 -3.55
N ARG A 87 -3.17 6.29 -3.08
CA ARG A 87 -3.43 5.13 -3.94
C ARG A 87 -4.33 5.50 -5.12
N TYR A 88 -5.27 6.41 -4.91
CA TYR A 88 -6.14 6.87 -5.98
C TYR A 88 -5.32 7.58 -7.07
N LYS A 89 -4.42 8.46 -6.65
CA LYS A 89 -3.53 9.15 -7.58
C LYS A 89 -2.61 8.17 -8.31
N SER A 90 -2.10 7.19 -7.59
CA SER A 90 -1.24 6.17 -8.19
C SER A 90 -1.99 5.36 -9.24
N CYS A 91 -3.25 5.04 -8.97
CA CYS A 91 -4.07 4.34 -9.95
C CYS A 91 -4.28 5.18 -11.20
N LEU A 92 -4.53 6.48 -11.03
CA LEU A 92 -4.67 7.38 -12.17
C LEU A 92 -3.37 7.47 -12.96
N LEU A 93 -2.26 7.56 -12.26
CA LEU A 93 -0.95 7.60 -12.90
C LEU A 93 -0.69 6.32 -13.69
N TYR A 94 -1.02 5.18 -13.13
CA TYR A 94 -0.84 3.92 -13.83
C TYR A 94 -1.75 3.82 -15.04
N THR A 95 -2.92 4.45 -14.97
CA THR A 95 -3.86 4.44 -16.08
C THR A 95 -3.38 5.31 -17.23
N SER A 96 -2.87 6.49 -16.90
CA SER A 96 -2.35 7.39 -17.89
C SER A 96 -0.90 7.10 -18.15
N ASP A 97 -0.32 6.27 -17.40
CA ASP A 97 1.03 6.00 -17.41
C ASP A 97 1.49 5.18 -18.50
N ALA A 98 0.63 4.49 -19.03
CA ALA A 98 0.94 4.01 -20.32
C ALA A 98 1.56 5.15 -21.09
N ALA A 99 1.18 6.35 -20.74
CA ALA A 99 1.72 7.51 -21.40
C ALA A 99 2.92 8.10 -20.68
N ASP A 100 3.01 7.87 -19.40
CA ASP A 100 4.03 8.54 -18.61
C ASP A 100 5.29 7.78 -18.44
N GLU A 101 5.23 6.53 -18.63
CA GLU A 101 6.39 5.71 -18.48
C GLU A 101 7.02 5.39 -19.78
#